data_1d45a592a49151573a069e0890c5a793
#
_entry.id   1d45a592a49151573a069e0890c5a793
#
_cell.length_a   1.000
_cell.length_b   1.000
_cell.length_c   1.000
_cell.angle_alpha   90.00
_cell.angle_beta   90.00
_cell.angle_gamma   90.00
#
_symmetry.space_group_name_H-M   'P 1'
#
loop_
_entity.id
_entity.type
_entity.pdbx_description
1 polymer ?
#
loop_
_entity_poly.entity_id
_entity_poly.type
_entity_poly.pdbx_seq_one_letter_code
_entity_poly.pdbx_strand_id
1 'polypeptide(L)'
;MDTTEVEWQFDAVDLRPVIRWLEERDEEAENRTLKIKSGGSTSQLDIYFDTEDRRFHRAGYVLRVRQGGRGKHVGVEATLKELGAPTTVDPGLRSRREVSEPLEAADLRMLAESDGPVAARVRAVAGKKTLRPLFEVRSRRRTFSVEVEGSHPGEIALDETTIRPGAGGGVTRLHRVEIEASEATLAALRPFVERLRTECRLQTAELTKYEAGVLAAGLGSPPDAFGPVEIEPDGSIGRVGLAVLRRQFAALLAKEPGSRLGDDREELHDMRVASRRLRAALSLFREFLPPSAAKLGDDLRWVGQTLGAVRDLDVQLEQLDGWLLELSAADREALAPVRSLLEVKRAAARETMLTALDSRRFELFVGRFGRLLRSARGRRSGPASMPARVVAPDLIDGRFRAFRKAARRIERDSPVAEYHRVRIRGKRLRYALEFLADLYPGQTGPLTKRLASLQDLLGLHQDAEVAIERLRRLASEHSAELPPEAIFAMGEIAERYRQSAAELRTRFPKSYARVTGKAWKTFAKLIETERPARPAARAKAESAVSATG
;
A
#
# COMPACT_ATOMS: atom_id res chain seq x y z
N MET A 1 23.73 -1.32 5.62
CA MET A 1 23.61 -2.71 5.13
C MET A 1 22.13 -2.96 4.82
N ASP A 2 21.80 -3.73 3.81
CA ASP A 2 20.38 -4.03 3.41
C ASP A 2 20.28 -5.56 3.38
N THR A 3 19.54 -6.16 4.31
CA THR A 3 19.47 -7.62 4.53
C THR A 3 18.05 -8.07 4.77
N THR A 4 17.78 -9.36 4.55
CA THR A 4 16.56 -10.01 5.01
C THR A 4 16.89 -10.78 6.28
N GLU A 5 16.31 -10.38 7.39
CA GLU A 5 16.40 -11.06 8.67
C GLU A 5 15.30 -12.12 8.77
N VAL A 6 15.69 -13.35 9.12
CA VAL A 6 14.77 -14.47 9.35
C VAL A 6 14.96 -14.95 10.75
N GLU A 7 13.91 -14.90 11.59
CA GLU A 7 14.00 -15.23 13.01
C GLU A 7 12.70 -15.86 13.54
N TRP A 8 12.84 -16.81 14.47
CA TRP A 8 11.74 -17.22 15.35
C TRP A 8 11.69 -16.34 16.59
N GLN A 9 10.51 -15.96 16.99
CA GLN A 9 10.25 -15.16 18.20
C GLN A 9 9.28 -15.87 19.14
N PHE A 10 9.74 -16.09 20.38
CA PHE A 10 8.93 -16.70 21.44
C PHE A 10 8.93 -15.86 22.70
N ASP A 11 7.83 -15.89 23.43
CA ASP A 11 7.71 -15.34 24.77
C ASP A 11 7.95 -16.44 25.81
N ALA A 12 8.70 -16.10 26.85
CA ALA A 12 8.95 -16.95 28.01
C ALA A 12 8.42 -16.29 29.29
N VAL A 13 7.91 -17.09 30.22
CA VAL A 13 7.58 -16.59 31.58
C VAL A 13 8.87 -16.26 32.33
N ASP A 14 9.90 -17.10 32.15
CA ASP A 14 11.21 -17.00 32.80
C ASP A 14 12.27 -17.53 31.84
N LEU A 15 13.39 -16.83 31.71
CA LEU A 15 14.50 -17.23 30.84
C LEU A 15 15.46 -18.25 31.50
N ARG A 16 15.44 -18.42 32.83
CA ARG A 16 16.33 -19.35 33.54
C ARG A 16 16.24 -20.81 33.06
N PRO A 17 15.04 -21.36 32.80
CA PRO A 17 14.94 -22.70 32.22
C PRO A 17 15.57 -22.81 30.83
N VAL A 18 15.41 -21.77 30.01
CA VAL A 18 15.97 -21.71 28.64
C VAL A 18 17.49 -21.65 28.70
N ILE A 19 18.05 -20.83 29.60
CA ILE A 19 19.49 -20.70 29.81
C ILE A 19 20.07 -22.05 30.19
N ARG A 20 19.49 -22.73 31.22
CA ARG A 20 19.96 -24.06 31.68
C ARG A 20 19.90 -25.09 30.55
N TRP A 21 18.80 -25.09 29.81
CA TRP A 21 18.60 -26.02 28.69
C TRP A 21 19.66 -25.85 27.60
N LEU A 22 20.09 -24.61 27.31
CA LEU A 22 21.13 -24.30 26.34
C LEU A 22 22.52 -24.62 26.87
N GLU A 23 22.81 -24.35 28.16
CA GLU A 23 24.11 -24.64 28.82
C GLU A 23 24.37 -26.14 28.93
N GLU A 24 23.39 -26.95 29.31
CA GLU A 24 23.49 -28.41 29.37
C GLU A 24 23.85 -29.02 28.00
N ARG A 25 23.49 -28.37 26.90
CA ARG A 25 23.77 -28.83 25.53
C ARG A 25 25.08 -28.30 24.95
N ASP A 26 25.63 -27.25 25.52
CA ASP A 26 26.98 -26.77 25.22
C ASP A 26 28.01 -27.80 25.71
N GLU A 27 27.75 -28.39 26.87
CA GLU A 27 28.61 -29.42 27.47
C GLU A 27 28.55 -30.80 26.77
N GLU A 28 27.41 -31.14 26.11
CA GLU A 28 27.20 -32.43 25.43
C GLU A 28 27.70 -32.48 23.97
N ALA A 29 28.32 -31.42 23.44
CA ALA A 29 28.45 -31.14 22.01
C ALA A 29 29.51 -31.96 21.24
N GLU A 30 30.18 -32.97 21.84
CA GLU A 30 31.29 -33.68 21.17
C GLU A 30 30.92 -34.51 19.92
N ASN A 31 29.63 -34.73 19.61
CA ASN A 31 29.23 -35.63 18.49
C ASN A 31 27.96 -35.22 17.74
N ARG A 32 27.57 -33.95 17.67
CA ARG A 32 26.31 -33.52 17.03
C ARG A 32 26.53 -32.55 15.86
N THR A 33 25.69 -32.66 14.86
CA THR A 33 25.56 -31.77 13.67
C THR A 33 25.31 -30.30 14.03
N LEU A 34 24.92 -30.03 15.30
CA LEU A 34 24.56 -28.71 15.81
C LEU A 34 25.37 -28.44 17.08
N LYS A 35 26.17 -27.35 17.08
CA LYS A 35 26.98 -26.91 18.22
C LYS A 35 26.46 -25.59 18.76
N ILE A 36 26.31 -25.50 20.09
CA ILE A 36 25.87 -24.30 20.81
C ILE A 36 27.04 -23.76 21.61
N LYS A 37 27.31 -22.47 21.58
CA LYS A 37 28.36 -21.84 22.39
C LYS A 37 27.81 -20.59 23.07
N SER A 38 28.03 -20.45 24.36
CA SER A 38 27.63 -19.27 25.13
C SER A 38 28.43 -18.03 24.70
N GLY A 39 27.73 -16.97 24.24
CA GLY A 39 28.31 -15.73 23.74
C GLY A 39 28.57 -14.68 24.82
N GLY A 40 27.72 -14.58 25.81
CA GLY A 40 27.82 -13.61 26.90
C GLY A 40 26.63 -12.65 26.98
N SER A 41 26.74 -11.63 27.84
CA SER A 41 25.64 -10.69 28.09
C SER A 41 26.00 -9.27 27.68
N THR A 42 25.05 -8.57 27.03
CA THR A 42 25.16 -7.15 26.62
C THR A 42 23.93 -6.38 27.06
N SER A 43 24.11 -5.07 27.25
CA SER A 43 22.98 -4.16 27.50
C SER A 43 22.74 -3.32 26.27
N GLN A 44 21.48 -3.20 25.87
CA GLN A 44 21.05 -2.44 24.68
C GLN A 44 19.95 -1.45 25.08
N LEU A 45 20.03 -0.26 24.48
CA LEU A 45 18.99 0.75 24.53
C LEU A 45 18.52 1.00 23.11
N ASP A 46 17.28 0.69 22.81
CA ASP A 46 16.60 0.97 21.56
C ASP A 46 15.65 2.13 21.77
N ILE A 47 15.76 3.17 20.96
CA ILE A 47 14.81 4.28 20.91
C ILE A 47 14.08 4.20 19.58
N TYR A 48 12.76 4.13 19.63
CA TYR A 48 11.92 4.08 18.46
C TYR A 48 11.40 5.48 18.10
N PHE A 49 11.44 5.81 16.81
CA PHE A 49 11.08 7.12 16.31
C PHE A 49 10.02 7.04 15.23
N ASP A 50 9.18 8.07 15.15
CA ASP A 50 8.28 8.31 14.02
C ASP A 50 7.94 9.80 13.91
N THR A 51 7.25 10.18 12.84
CA THR A 51 6.61 11.49 12.72
C THR A 51 5.32 11.54 13.54
N GLU A 52 4.80 12.74 13.82
CA GLU A 52 3.53 12.91 14.55
C GLU A 52 2.35 12.15 13.90
N ASP A 53 2.32 12.11 12.56
CA ASP A 53 1.32 11.40 11.76
C ASP A 53 1.72 9.94 11.44
N ARG A 54 2.77 9.41 12.08
CA ARG A 54 3.24 8.02 12.04
C ARG A 54 3.52 7.52 10.62
N ARG A 55 4.32 8.25 9.86
CA ARG A 55 4.63 7.93 8.47
C ARG A 55 5.40 6.63 8.31
N PHE A 56 6.36 6.33 9.19
CA PHE A 56 7.12 5.08 9.13
C PHE A 56 6.23 3.88 9.40
N HIS A 57 5.44 3.93 10.47
CA HIS A 57 4.46 2.88 10.75
C HIS A 57 3.46 2.67 9.59
N ARG A 58 2.96 3.76 8.99
CA ARG A 58 2.05 3.68 7.83
C ARG A 58 2.73 3.19 6.55
N ALA A 59 4.05 3.38 6.43
CA ALA A 59 4.86 2.80 5.36
C ALA A 59 5.15 1.31 5.58
N GLY A 60 4.73 0.73 6.71
CA GLY A 60 5.05 -0.64 7.05
C GLY A 60 6.45 -0.83 7.64
N TYR A 61 7.06 0.24 8.17
CA TYR A 61 8.43 0.23 8.71
C TYR A 61 8.49 0.78 10.13
N VAL A 62 9.59 0.44 10.79
CA VAL A 62 9.97 0.93 12.11
C VAL A 62 11.34 1.59 12.02
N LEU A 63 11.47 2.81 12.50
CA LEU A 63 12.77 3.46 12.67
C LEU A 63 13.24 3.31 14.11
N ARG A 64 14.40 2.69 14.29
CA ARG A 64 15.05 2.44 15.56
C ARG A 64 16.47 3.00 15.56
N VAL A 65 16.88 3.62 16.65
CA VAL A 65 18.28 3.91 16.96
C VAL A 65 18.66 3.05 18.16
N ARG A 66 19.67 2.20 17.98
CA ARG A 66 20.20 1.29 19.01
C ARG A 66 21.52 1.80 19.53
N GLN A 67 21.65 1.85 20.83
CA GLN A 67 22.93 1.95 21.53
C GLN A 67 23.20 0.65 22.26
N GLY A 68 24.34 0.03 22.03
CA GLY A 68 24.68 -1.22 22.71
C GLY A 68 26.09 -1.66 22.45
N GLY A 69 26.61 -2.49 23.35
CA GLY A 69 27.96 -3.00 23.24
C GLY A 69 28.48 -3.60 24.55
N ARG A 70 29.72 -4.06 24.52
CA ARG A 70 30.45 -4.58 25.69
C ARG A 70 31.50 -3.58 26.17
N GLY A 71 31.48 -3.23 27.44
CA GLY A 71 32.52 -2.41 28.06
C GLY A 71 32.62 -1.00 27.47
N LYS A 72 33.82 -0.60 26.99
CA LYS A 72 34.06 0.74 26.40
C LYS A 72 33.64 0.87 24.93
N HIS A 73 33.29 -0.22 24.27
CA HIS A 73 32.85 -0.21 22.87
C HIS A 73 31.32 -0.20 22.80
N VAL A 74 30.74 0.98 22.85
CA VAL A 74 29.32 1.21 22.63
C VAL A 74 29.15 1.68 21.20
N GLY A 75 28.58 0.83 20.36
CA GLY A 75 28.21 1.21 19.00
C GLY A 75 26.82 1.85 18.99
N VAL A 76 26.61 2.74 18.05
CA VAL A 76 25.31 3.32 17.75
C VAL A 76 24.93 2.95 16.33
N GLU A 77 23.71 2.48 16.13
CA GLU A 77 23.21 2.05 14.83
C GLU A 77 21.79 2.55 14.62
N ALA A 78 21.52 3.10 13.43
CA ALA A 78 20.16 3.35 12.98
C ALA A 78 19.68 2.18 12.12
N THR A 79 18.45 1.77 12.34
CA THR A 79 17.82 0.66 11.63
C THR A 79 16.43 1.04 11.16
N LEU A 80 16.14 0.74 9.91
CA LEU A 80 14.80 0.76 9.35
C LEU A 80 14.39 -0.70 9.07
N LYS A 81 13.44 -1.21 9.86
CA LYS A 81 12.99 -2.60 9.82
C LYS A 81 11.55 -2.69 9.37
N GLU A 82 11.25 -3.61 8.46
CA GLU A 82 9.88 -3.87 8.01
C GLU A 82 9.03 -4.46 9.13
N LEU A 83 7.77 -4.05 9.23
CA LEU A 83 6.84 -4.55 10.25
C LEU A 83 6.47 -6.03 10.04
N GLY A 84 6.46 -6.53 8.81
CA GLY A 84 6.22 -7.92 8.43
C GLY A 84 5.06 -8.62 9.15
N ALA A 85 4.27 -9.40 8.45
CA ALA A 85 3.28 -10.27 9.08
C ALA A 85 3.92 -11.59 9.55
N PRO A 86 3.45 -12.22 10.67
CA PRO A 86 3.90 -13.55 11.05
C PRO A 86 3.50 -14.55 9.95
N THR A 87 4.36 -15.54 9.69
CA THR A 87 4.03 -16.62 8.76
C THR A 87 2.97 -17.53 9.37
N THR A 88 1.99 -17.93 8.57
CA THR A 88 0.94 -18.88 9.01
C THR A 88 1.42 -20.34 8.99
N VAL A 89 2.55 -20.62 8.35
CA VAL A 89 3.07 -21.98 8.11
C VAL A 89 4.00 -22.45 9.23
N ASP A 90 4.73 -21.52 9.88
CA ASP A 90 5.70 -21.84 10.94
C ASP A 90 5.50 -20.89 12.13
N PRO A 91 4.94 -21.39 13.26
CA PRO A 91 4.60 -20.54 14.40
C PRO A 91 5.80 -19.80 14.96
N GLY A 92 5.73 -18.46 14.98
CA GLY A 92 6.79 -17.59 15.51
C GLY A 92 7.84 -17.19 14.50
N LEU A 93 7.90 -17.81 13.31
CA LEU A 93 8.84 -17.43 12.27
C LEU A 93 8.41 -16.12 11.60
N ARG A 94 9.35 -15.20 11.50
CA ARG A 94 9.20 -13.91 10.81
C ARG A 94 10.35 -13.71 9.84
N SER A 95 10.03 -13.20 8.64
CA SER A 95 11.02 -12.76 7.66
C SER A 95 10.78 -11.30 7.37
N ARG A 96 11.79 -10.45 7.52
CA ARG A 96 11.65 -9.00 7.42
C ARG A 96 12.89 -8.37 6.81
N ARG A 97 12.67 -7.41 5.91
CA ARG A 97 13.76 -6.58 5.42
C ARG A 97 14.26 -5.64 6.51
N GLU A 98 15.55 -5.56 6.65
CA GLU A 98 16.22 -4.66 7.57
C GLU A 98 17.32 -3.88 6.84
N VAL A 99 17.28 -2.55 6.99
CA VAL A 99 18.31 -1.65 6.47
C VAL A 99 18.96 -0.97 7.66
N SER A 100 20.28 -1.12 7.82
CA SER A 100 21.00 -0.52 8.93
C SER A 100 22.20 0.31 8.47
N GLU A 101 22.56 1.31 9.30
CA GLU A 101 23.77 2.10 9.15
C GLU A 101 24.34 2.49 10.51
N PRO A 102 25.70 2.46 10.67
CA PRO A 102 26.34 2.92 11.88
C PRO A 102 26.21 4.45 12.02
N LEU A 103 26.10 4.91 13.26
CA LEU A 103 26.11 6.33 13.61
C LEU A 103 27.23 6.61 14.62
N GLU A 104 27.78 7.82 14.61
CA GLU A 104 28.79 8.24 15.60
C GLU A 104 28.14 8.50 16.97
N ALA A 105 26.89 8.98 16.99
CA ALA A 105 26.11 9.19 18.20
C ALA A 105 24.62 8.95 17.95
N ALA A 106 23.85 8.75 19.03
CA ALA A 106 22.39 8.60 18.95
C ALA A 106 21.70 9.96 18.77
N ASP A 107 22.12 10.73 17.78
CA ASP A 107 21.54 12.02 17.42
C ASP A 107 20.86 11.91 16.06
N LEU A 108 19.55 12.20 16.03
CA LEU A 108 18.76 12.22 14.80
C LEU A 108 19.24 13.28 13.78
N ARG A 109 19.96 14.33 14.23
CA ARG A 109 20.53 15.31 13.31
C ARG A 109 21.63 14.67 12.47
N MET A 110 22.48 13.84 13.10
CA MET A 110 23.53 13.10 12.39
C MET A 110 22.92 12.10 11.40
N LEU A 111 21.82 11.43 11.78
CA LEU A 111 21.10 10.58 10.84
C LEU A 111 20.53 11.37 9.66
N ALA A 112 19.99 12.57 9.90
CA ALA A 112 19.44 13.40 8.81
C ALA A 112 20.52 13.93 7.85
N GLU A 113 21.73 14.13 8.31
CA GLU A 113 22.90 14.63 7.56
C GLU A 113 23.74 13.52 6.92
N SER A 114 23.56 12.27 7.34
CA SER A 114 24.26 11.11 6.76
C SER A 114 23.84 10.84 5.30
N ASP A 115 24.77 10.34 4.51
CA ASP A 115 24.52 9.84 3.15
C ASP A 115 24.20 8.32 3.11
N GLY A 116 24.01 7.72 4.29
CA GLY A 116 23.72 6.30 4.43
C GLY A 116 22.33 5.89 3.93
N PRO A 117 22.12 4.57 3.75
CA PRO A 117 20.89 4.04 3.19
C PRO A 117 19.67 4.23 4.10
N VAL A 118 19.84 4.29 5.42
CA VAL A 118 18.74 4.60 6.36
C VAL A 118 18.40 6.08 6.28
N ALA A 119 19.42 6.95 6.31
CA ALA A 119 19.23 8.39 6.22
C ALA A 119 18.48 8.82 4.94
N ALA A 120 18.83 8.24 3.79
CA ALA A 120 18.16 8.52 2.52
C ALA A 120 16.66 8.16 2.58
N ARG A 121 16.32 7.00 3.18
CA ARG A 121 14.94 6.55 3.37
C ARG A 121 14.20 7.41 4.40
N VAL A 122 14.88 7.78 5.47
CA VAL A 122 14.34 8.67 6.51
C VAL A 122 13.96 10.01 5.90
N ARG A 123 14.86 10.64 5.12
CA ARG A 123 14.54 11.89 4.42
C ARG A 123 13.34 11.76 3.48
N ALA A 124 13.27 10.65 2.73
CA ALA A 124 12.16 10.41 1.80
C ALA A 124 10.80 10.29 2.52
N VAL A 125 10.74 9.51 3.60
CA VAL A 125 9.49 9.23 4.34
C VAL A 125 9.09 10.41 5.22
N ALA A 126 10.02 10.92 6.05
CA ALA A 126 9.73 12.03 6.95
C ALA A 126 9.44 13.32 6.17
N GLY A 127 10.15 13.57 5.05
CA GLY A 127 10.10 14.83 4.34
C GLY A 127 10.46 15.99 5.27
N LYS A 128 9.58 16.99 5.39
CA LYS A 128 9.74 18.13 6.30
C LYS A 128 9.20 17.90 7.71
N LYS A 129 8.72 16.70 8.04
CA LYS A 129 8.19 16.41 9.37
C LYS A 129 9.29 16.07 10.36
N THR A 130 9.15 16.56 11.58
CA THR A 130 10.09 16.28 12.66
C THR A 130 9.89 14.86 13.17
N LEU A 131 10.98 14.13 13.36
CA LEU A 131 10.99 12.86 14.07
C LEU A 131 10.87 13.09 15.58
N ARG A 132 10.06 12.27 16.24
CA ARG A 132 9.88 12.28 17.69
C ARG A 132 10.10 10.89 18.27
N PRO A 133 10.71 10.77 19.45
CA PRO A 133 10.78 9.49 20.14
C PRO A 133 9.37 9.06 20.54
N LEU A 134 9.07 7.78 20.31
CA LEU A 134 7.81 7.15 20.69
C LEU A 134 7.90 6.51 22.07
N PHE A 135 8.93 5.69 22.27
CA PHE A 135 9.24 4.98 23.50
C PHE A 135 10.67 4.43 23.48
N GLU A 136 11.15 4.05 24.67
CA GLU A 136 12.44 3.40 24.86
C GLU A 136 12.26 1.93 25.20
N VAL A 137 13.16 1.08 24.71
CA VAL A 137 13.25 -0.34 25.02
C VAL A 137 14.66 -0.64 25.53
N ARG A 138 14.77 -1.06 26.78
CA ARG A 138 16.01 -1.49 27.42
C ARG A 138 16.03 -2.99 27.49
N SER A 139 17.02 -3.64 26.90
CA SER A 139 17.17 -5.08 26.91
C SER A 139 18.51 -5.49 27.50
N ARG A 140 18.47 -6.46 28.39
CA ARG A 140 19.65 -7.24 28.76
C ARG A 140 19.62 -8.50 27.90
N ARG A 141 20.52 -8.57 26.94
CA ARG A 141 20.59 -9.64 25.94
C ARG A 141 21.70 -10.61 26.30
N ARG A 142 21.37 -11.89 26.41
CA ARG A 142 22.35 -13.00 26.50
C ARG A 142 22.29 -13.76 25.18
N THR A 143 23.45 -13.99 24.55
CA THR A 143 23.52 -14.66 23.25
C THR A 143 24.17 -16.02 23.34
N PHE A 144 23.75 -16.92 22.43
CA PHE A 144 24.35 -18.20 22.14
C PHE A 144 24.50 -18.33 20.63
N SER A 145 25.70 -18.71 20.17
CA SER A 145 25.92 -19.03 18.76
C SER A 145 25.53 -20.47 18.47
N VAL A 146 24.91 -20.70 17.34
CA VAL A 146 24.51 -22.04 16.89
C VAL A 146 25.15 -22.31 15.54
N GLU A 147 26.07 -23.27 15.48
CA GLU A 147 26.73 -23.73 14.27
C GLU A 147 26.04 -25.01 13.77
N VAL A 148 25.74 -25.09 12.46
CA VAL A 148 25.12 -26.24 11.82
C VAL A 148 26.02 -26.71 10.68
N GLU A 149 26.49 -27.96 10.74
CA GLU A 149 27.29 -28.62 9.68
C GLU A 149 28.48 -27.78 9.14
N GLY A 150 29.10 -26.97 10.02
CA GLY A 150 30.24 -26.13 9.65
C GLY A 150 29.92 -24.91 8.78
N SER A 151 28.65 -24.63 8.53
CA SER A 151 28.18 -23.45 7.81
C SER A 151 27.49 -22.45 8.75
N HIS A 152 27.53 -21.17 8.38
CA HIS A 152 27.13 -19.96 9.08
C HIS A 152 26.31 -20.10 10.37
N PRO A 153 26.79 -19.50 11.47
CA PRO A 153 26.13 -19.59 12.76
C PRO A 153 24.75 -18.95 12.74
N GLY A 154 23.76 -19.63 13.32
CA GLY A 154 22.56 -18.99 13.83
C GLY A 154 22.88 -18.35 15.19
N GLU A 155 22.11 -17.36 15.59
CA GLU A 155 22.19 -16.75 16.91
C GLU A 155 20.89 -16.95 17.69
N ILE A 156 21.02 -17.36 18.97
CA ILE A 156 19.90 -17.34 19.91
C ILE A 156 20.12 -16.18 20.86
N ALA A 157 19.18 -15.27 20.90
CA ALA A 157 19.18 -14.12 21.81
C ALA A 157 18.09 -14.30 22.87
N LEU A 158 18.48 -14.21 24.14
CA LEU A 158 17.60 -14.22 25.29
C LEU A 158 17.54 -12.81 25.88
N ASP A 159 16.39 -12.16 25.75
CA ASP A 159 16.21 -10.76 26.11
C ASP A 159 15.29 -10.57 27.33
N GLU A 160 15.86 -10.04 28.40
CA GLU A 160 15.10 -9.42 29.48
C GLU A 160 14.82 -7.96 29.10
N THR A 161 13.61 -7.67 28.66
CA THR A 161 13.26 -6.39 28.04
C THR A 161 12.36 -5.58 28.94
N THR A 162 12.67 -4.30 29.08
CA THR A 162 11.82 -3.28 29.75
C THR A 162 11.46 -2.19 28.77
N ILE A 163 10.18 -2.01 28.50
CA ILE A 163 9.65 -0.97 27.62
C ILE A 163 9.16 0.19 28.48
N ARG A 164 9.65 1.39 28.17
CA ARG A 164 9.24 2.66 28.83
C ARG A 164 8.59 3.55 27.79
N PRO A 165 7.26 3.68 27.82
CA PRO A 165 6.59 4.69 27.03
C PRO A 165 7.01 6.08 27.52
N GLY A 166 6.85 7.10 26.65
CA GLY A 166 7.00 8.49 27.03
C GLY A 166 6.04 8.89 28.20
N ALA A 167 5.88 10.15 28.45
CA ALA A 167 5.06 10.65 29.57
C ALA A 167 3.64 10.02 29.59
N GLY A 168 3.31 9.31 30.66
CA GLY A 168 1.96 8.84 30.97
C GLY A 168 1.64 7.36 30.76
N GLY A 169 2.57 6.53 30.29
CA GLY A 169 2.32 5.09 30.08
C GLY A 169 2.89 4.18 31.17
N GLY A 170 2.37 2.96 31.28
CA GLY A 170 2.86 1.93 32.19
C GLY A 170 4.13 1.22 31.66
N VAL A 171 5.04 0.83 32.56
CA VAL A 171 6.22 0.04 32.19
C VAL A 171 5.82 -1.40 31.86
N THR A 172 6.18 -1.87 30.68
CA THR A 172 5.97 -3.27 30.25
C THR A 172 7.27 -4.05 30.31
N ARG A 173 7.21 -5.30 30.77
CA ARG A 173 8.35 -6.21 30.80
C ARG A 173 8.05 -7.42 29.96
N LEU A 174 9.06 -7.86 29.17
CA LEU A 174 8.99 -9.03 28.29
C LEU A 174 10.24 -9.88 28.49
N HIS A 175 10.06 -11.21 28.46
CA HIS A 175 11.15 -12.16 28.32
C HIS A 175 11.02 -12.78 26.93
N ARG A 176 11.96 -12.48 26.04
CA ARG A 176 11.91 -12.88 24.66
C ARG A 176 13.06 -13.84 24.32
N VAL A 177 12.73 -14.88 23.56
CA VAL A 177 13.69 -15.76 22.89
C VAL A 177 13.59 -15.48 21.41
N GLU A 178 14.69 -15.00 20.81
CA GLU A 178 14.83 -14.76 19.37
C GLU A 178 15.86 -15.76 18.83
N ILE A 179 15.54 -16.43 17.73
CA ILE A 179 16.45 -17.39 17.08
C ILE A 179 16.60 -16.94 15.65
N GLU A 180 17.71 -16.29 15.35
CA GLU A 180 18.05 -15.82 14.02
C GLU A 180 18.68 -16.96 13.21
N ALA A 181 18.26 -17.07 11.95
CA ALA A 181 18.71 -18.09 11.02
C ALA A 181 18.95 -17.50 9.63
N SER A 182 19.87 -18.08 8.87
CA SER A 182 19.93 -17.84 7.42
C SER A 182 18.93 -18.73 6.69
N GLU A 183 18.54 -18.36 5.48
CA GLU A 183 17.70 -19.23 4.63
C GLU A 183 18.27 -20.64 4.46
N ALA A 184 19.59 -20.76 4.37
CA ALA A 184 20.29 -22.03 4.23
C ALA A 184 20.20 -22.93 5.48
N THR A 185 20.12 -22.34 6.69
CA THR A 185 20.12 -23.09 7.96
C THR A 185 18.73 -23.31 8.53
N LEU A 186 17.72 -22.69 7.98
CA LEU A 186 16.35 -22.67 8.49
C LEU A 186 15.75 -24.09 8.64
N ALA A 187 15.92 -24.93 7.62
CA ALA A 187 15.41 -26.30 7.64
C ALA A 187 16.12 -27.18 8.69
N ALA A 188 17.42 -26.99 8.85
CA ALA A 188 18.24 -27.75 9.82
C ALA A 188 17.96 -27.32 11.27
N LEU A 189 17.67 -26.04 11.51
CA LEU A 189 17.36 -25.50 12.84
C LEU A 189 15.94 -25.83 13.32
N ARG A 190 14.98 -26.04 12.42
CA ARG A 190 13.57 -26.26 12.78
C ARG A 190 13.35 -27.36 13.83
N PRO A 191 13.95 -28.56 13.74
CA PRO A 191 13.77 -29.60 14.78
C PRO A 191 14.31 -29.17 16.15
N PHE A 192 15.40 -28.41 16.17
CA PHE A 192 15.97 -27.84 17.38
C PHE A 192 15.04 -26.80 18.01
N VAL A 193 14.52 -25.85 17.19
CA VAL A 193 13.59 -24.82 17.64
C VAL A 193 12.31 -25.40 18.22
N GLU A 194 11.74 -26.42 17.57
CA GLU A 194 10.55 -27.13 18.08
C GLU A 194 10.81 -27.84 19.43
N ARG A 195 11.98 -28.43 19.60
CA ARG A 195 12.37 -29.06 20.86
C ARG A 195 12.54 -28.03 21.96
N LEU A 196 13.29 -26.94 21.68
CA LEU A 196 13.46 -25.84 22.63
C LEU A 196 12.13 -25.27 23.07
N ARG A 197 11.24 -24.99 22.07
CA ARG A 197 9.90 -24.46 22.32
C ARG A 197 9.08 -25.36 23.25
N THR A 198 9.11 -26.66 22.99
CA THR A 198 8.30 -27.64 23.74
C THR A 198 8.84 -27.88 25.13
N GLU A 199 10.16 -28.15 25.27
CA GLU A 199 10.77 -28.48 26.54
C GLU A 199 10.84 -27.27 27.49
N CYS A 200 11.07 -26.06 26.95
CA CYS A 200 11.05 -24.82 27.74
C CYS A 200 9.66 -24.15 27.82
N ARG A 201 8.62 -24.75 27.25
CA ARG A 201 7.22 -24.24 27.26
C ARG A 201 7.10 -22.82 26.74
N LEU A 202 7.81 -22.51 25.65
CA LEU A 202 7.78 -21.19 25.04
C LEU A 202 6.48 -20.98 24.26
N GLN A 203 5.94 -19.77 24.33
CA GLN A 203 4.77 -19.35 23.57
C GLN A 203 5.21 -18.54 22.34
N THR A 204 4.53 -18.71 21.23
CA THR A 204 4.77 -17.87 20.07
C THR A 204 4.50 -16.40 20.41
N ALA A 205 5.45 -15.52 20.09
CA ALA A 205 5.30 -14.10 20.34
C ALA A 205 4.24 -13.51 19.41
N GLU A 206 3.11 -13.10 19.99
CA GLU A 206 2.04 -12.44 19.25
C GLU A 206 2.44 -11.03 18.79
N LEU A 207 3.16 -10.29 19.64
CA LEU A 207 3.61 -8.92 19.39
C LEU A 207 5.14 -8.85 19.30
N THR A 208 5.65 -8.06 18.37
CA THR A 208 7.05 -7.64 18.36
C THR A 208 7.32 -6.66 19.52
N LYS A 209 8.61 -6.41 19.84
CA LYS A 209 8.98 -5.38 20.85
C LYS A 209 8.42 -4.00 20.50
N TYR A 210 8.37 -3.67 19.20
CA TYR A 210 7.77 -2.42 18.71
C TYR A 210 6.26 -2.37 18.95
N GLU A 211 5.53 -3.42 18.56
CA GLU A 211 4.08 -3.47 18.74
C GLU A 211 3.68 -3.44 20.22
N ALA A 212 4.43 -4.15 21.07
CA ALA A 212 4.26 -4.06 22.52
C ALA A 212 4.53 -2.65 23.05
N GLY A 213 5.53 -1.95 22.51
CA GLY A 213 5.83 -0.55 22.82
C GLY A 213 4.74 0.40 22.37
N VAL A 214 4.21 0.23 21.17
CA VAL A 214 3.07 1.00 20.64
C VAL A 214 1.84 0.84 21.53
N LEU A 215 1.55 -0.40 21.97
CA LEU A 215 0.44 -0.69 22.87
C LEU A 215 0.66 -0.05 24.25
N ALA A 216 1.85 -0.22 24.85
CA ALA A 216 2.20 0.36 26.15
C ALA A 216 2.15 1.89 26.15
N ALA A 217 2.51 2.51 25.03
CA ALA A 217 2.46 3.97 24.86
C ALA A 217 1.05 4.50 24.50
N GLY A 218 0.04 3.63 24.39
CA GLY A 218 -1.30 4.02 23.96
C GLY A 218 -1.37 4.57 22.53
N LEU A 219 -0.39 4.23 21.70
CA LEU A 219 -0.27 4.68 20.33
C LEU A 219 -1.04 3.77 19.35
N GLY A 220 -2.22 3.29 19.70
CA GLY A 220 -3.08 2.50 18.81
C GLY A 220 -3.33 3.19 17.47
N SER A 221 -3.88 2.43 16.49
CA SER A 221 -4.33 3.03 15.23
C SER A 221 -5.23 4.21 15.54
N PRO A 222 -5.00 5.41 14.96
CA PRO A 222 -5.89 6.53 15.21
C PRO A 222 -7.32 6.10 14.80
N PRO A 223 -8.30 6.24 15.70
CA PRO A 223 -9.70 6.01 15.35
C PRO A 223 -10.03 6.91 14.17
N ASP A 224 -11.03 6.56 13.37
CA ASP A 224 -11.50 7.26 12.16
C ASP A 224 -11.20 8.75 12.14
N ALA A 225 -9.96 9.09 11.73
CA ALA A 225 -9.42 10.45 11.85
C ALA A 225 -10.29 11.50 11.11
N PHE A 226 -11.19 11.03 10.26
CA PHE A 226 -12.05 11.86 9.41
C PHE A 226 -13.55 11.64 9.66
N GLY A 227 -13.93 10.78 10.60
CA GLY A 227 -15.31 10.41 10.93
C GLY A 227 -15.76 9.09 10.33
N PRO A 228 -17.02 8.66 10.57
CA PRO A 228 -17.49 7.32 10.25
C PRO A 228 -17.38 6.99 8.76
N VAL A 229 -16.90 5.79 8.46
CA VAL A 229 -16.71 5.24 7.12
C VAL A 229 -17.79 4.22 6.74
N GLU A 230 -18.61 3.82 7.69
CA GLU A 230 -19.71 2.88 7.50
C GLU A 230 -20.83 3.52 6.68
N ILE A 231 -21.46 2.73 5.83
CA ILE A 231 -22.57 3.14 4.98
C ILE A 231 -23.82 2.41 5.48
N GLU A 232 -24.71 3.18 6.11
CA GLU A 232 -26.02 2.70 6.50
C GLU A 232 -26.93 2.63 5.26
N PRO A 233 -27.54 1.46 4.96
CA PRO A 233 -28.42 1.31 3.78
C PRO A 233 -29.57 2.31 3.72
N ASP A 234 -30.09 2.68 4.87
CA ASP A 234 -31.21 3.63 5.00
C ASP A 234 -30.73 5.08 5.25
N GLY A 235 -29.43 5.29 5.23
CA GLY A 235 -28.81 6.58 5.41
C GLY A 235 -29.08 7.54 4.23
N SER A 236 -28.82 8.84 4.44
CA SER A 236 -28.93 9.83 3.37
C SER A 236 -27.80 9.75 2.37
N ILE A 237 -28.06 10.11 1.11
CA ILE A 237 -27.05 10.10 0.03
C ILE A 237 -25.85 11.00 0.35
N GLY A 238 -26.04 12.09 1.08
CA GLY A 238 -24.95 12.94 1.55
C GLY A 238 -24.03 12.25 2.55
N ARG A 239 -24.58 11.44 3.49
CA ARG A 239 -23.77 10.60 4.40
C ARG A 239 -22.99 9.53 3.65
N VAL A 240 -23.64 8.84 2.71
CA VAL A 240 -22.97 7.85 1.85
C VAL A 240 -21.81 8.48 1.08
N GLY A 241 -22.04 9.64 0.45
CA GLY A 241 -20.97 10.37 -0.25
C GLY A 241 -19.79 10.73 0.65
N LEU A 242 -20.05 11.17 1.88
CA LEU A 242 -19.01 11.49 2.86
C LEU A 242 -18.25 10.23 3.32
N ALA A 243 -18.95 9.13 3.60
CA ALA A 243 -18.32 7.87 3.98
C ALA A 243 -17.39 7.33 2.88
N VAL A 244 -17.84 7.37 1.61
CA VAL A 244 -17.01 7.01 0.46
C VAL A 244 -15.78 7.92 0.35
N LEU A 245 -15.93 9.23 0.50
CA LEU A 245 -14.80 10.16 0.44
C LEU A 245 -13.81 9.91 1.59
N ARG A 246 -14.27 9.60 2.80
CA ARG A 246 -13.42 9.25 3.95
C ARG A 246 -12.60 8.00 3.67
N ARG A 247 -13.23 6.92 3.19
CA ARG A 247 -12.54 5.67 2.78
C ARG A 247 -11.44 5.94 1.75
N GLN A 248 -11.75 6.69 0.70
CA GLN A 248 -10.79 6.96 -0.38
C GLN A 248 -9.68 7.93 0.04
N PHE A 249 -9.97 8.89 0.92
CA PHE A 249 -8.97 9.82 1.43
C PHE A 249 -8.03 9.14 2.43
N ALA A 250 -8.56 8.30 3.31
CA ALA A 250 -7.75 7.45 4.19
C ALA A 250 -6.82 6.53 3.38
N ALA A 251 -7.32 5.90 2.32
CA ALA A 251 -6.52 5.07 1.42
C ALA A 251 -5.41 5.87 0.71
N LEU A 252 -5.69 7.11 0.28
CA LEU A 252 -4.68 8.00 -0.31
C LEU A 252 -3.54 8.28 0.68
N LEU A 253 -3.88 8.65 1.91
CA LEU A 253 -2.89 9.00 2.93
C LEU A 253 -2.15 7.77 3.47
N ALA A 254 -2.78 6.61 3.52
CA ALA A 254 -2.14 5.37 3.93
C ALA A 254 -1.00 4.98 3.00
N LYS A 255 -1.14 5.25 1.69
CA LYS A 255 -0.15 4.90 0.66
C LYS A 255 0.92 5.98 0.42
N GLU A 256 0.76 7.18 0.99
CA GLU A 256 1.74 8.27 0.82
C GLU A 256 3.13 7.92 1.35
N PRO A 257 3.31 7.36 2.57
CA PRO A 257 4.65 7.08 3.07
C PRO A 257 5.38 5.98 2.29
N GLY A 258 4.71 4.90 1.89
CA GLY A 258 5.30 3.86 1.04
C GLY A 258 5.67 4.39 -0.35
N SER A 259 4.81 5.26 -0.93
CA SER A 259 5.12 5.96 -2.18
C SER A 259 6.36 6.87 -2.06
N ARG A 260 6.56 7.52 -0.91
CA ARG A 260 7.77 8.30 -0.60
C ARG A 260 9.00 7.43 -0.46
N LEU A 261 8.89 6.31 0.23
CA LEU A 261 9.96 5.34 0.40
C LEU A 261 10.39 4.78 -0.97
N GLY A 262 9.45 4.33 -1.79
CA GLY A 262 9.67 3.91 -3.18
C GLY A 262 10.31 2.54 -3.33
N ASP A 263 10.38 1.74 -2.29
CA ASP A 263 10.88 0.37 -2.33
C ASP A 263 9.90 -0.56 -3.04
N ASP A 264 8.60 -0.33 -2.85
CA ASP A 264 7.53 -1.02 -3.55
C ASP A 264 6.80 -0.08 -4.52
N ARG A 265 6.82 -0.41 -5.82
CA ARG A 265 6.13 0.34 -6.88
C ARG A 265 4.60 0.30 -6.74
N GLU A 266 4.06 -0.73 -6.08
CA GLU A 266 2.62 -0.87 -5.86
C GLU A 266 2.08 0.17 -4.87
N GLU A 267 2.88 0.66 -3.92
CA GLU A 267 2.47 1.75 -3.02
C GLU A 267 2.11 3.03 -3.81
N LEU A 268 2.94 3.39 -4.79
CA LEU A 268 2.67 4.52 -5.68
C LEU A 268 1.48 4.25 -6.61
N HIS A 269 1.36 3.02 -7.13
CA HIS A 269 0.21 2.60 -7.91
C HIS A 269 -1.08 2.78 -7.12
N ASP A 270 -1.14 2.27 -5.91
CA ASP A 270 -2.30 2.31 -5.02
C ASP A 270 -2.65 3.76 -4.63
N MET A 271 -1.65 4.59 -4.30
CA MET A 271 -1.86 6.02 -4.03
C MET A 271 -2.50 6.73 -5.24
N ARG A 272 -2.01 6.42 -6.44
CA ARG A 272 -2.58 6.94 -7.70
C ARG A 272 -4.00 6.43 -7.95
N VAL A 273 -4.28 5.15 -7.66
CA VAL A 273 -5.63 4.57 -7.72
C VAL A 273 -6.55 5.28 -6.74
N ALA A 274 -6.13 5.47 -5.48
CA ALA A 274 -6.92 6.16 -4.46
C ALA A 274 -7.23 7.61 -4.87
N SER A 275 -6.25 8.37 -5.40
CA SER A 275 -6.46 9.73 -5.91
C SER A 275 -7.49 9.79 -7.04
N ARG A 276 -7.44 8.82 -7.96
CA ARG A 276 -8.41 8.71 -9.07
C ARG A 276 -9.81 8.34 -8.58
N ARG A 277 -9.92 7.41 -7.62
CA ARG A 277 -11.20 7.01 -7.00
C ARG A 277 -11.79 8.18 -6.23
N LEU A 278 -10.99 8.93 -5.50
CA LEU A 278 -11.42 10.13 -4.76
C LEU A 278 -12.00 11.20 -5.69
N ARG A 279 -11.36 11.44 -6.85
CA ARG A 279 -11.90 12.33 -7.91
C ARG A 279 -13.21 11.83 -8.49
N ALA A 280 -13.32 10.51 -8.69
CA ALA A 280 -14.56 9.90 -9.19
C ALA A 280 -15.70 10.03 -8.16
N ALA A 281 -15.41 9.86 -6.87
CA ALA A 281 -16.38 10.04 -5.79
C ALA A 281 -16.84 11.51 -5.69
N LEU A 282 -15.94 12.49 -5.72
CA LEU A 282 -16.29 13.92 -5.80
C LEU A 282 -17.20 14.23 -6.99
N SER A 283 -16.93 13.62 -8.15
CA SER A 283 -17.76 13.80 -9.34
C SER A 283 -19.11 13.09 -9.26
N LEU A 284 -19.19 11.94 -8.59
CA LEU A 284 -20.45 11.20 -8.44
C LEU A 284 -21.41 11.89 -7.49
N PHE A 285 -20.88 12.34 -6.34
CA PHE A 285 -21.67 12.90 -5.25
C PHE A 285 -21.72 14.43 -5.26
N ARG A 286 -21.27 15.10 -6.34
CA ARG A 286 -21.10 16.56 -6.42
C ARG A 286 -22.30 17.35 -5.91
N GLU A 287 -23.52 16.95 -6.27
CA GLU A 287 -24.77 17.64 -5.93
C GLU A 287 -25.16 17.47 -4.45
N PHE A 288 -24.60 16.48 -3.79
CA PHE A 288 -24.89 16.09 -2.40
C PHE A 288 -23.82 16.52 -1.41
N LEU A 289 -22.72 17.09 -1.91
CA LEU A 289 -21.59 17.57 -1.10
C LEU A 289 -21.69 19.08 -0.84
N PRO A 290 -21.03 19.58 0.23
CA PRO A 290 -20.92 21.02 0.42
C PRO A 290 -20.20 21.70 -0.73
N PRO A 291 -20.54 22.98 -1.05
CA PRO A 291 -19.90 23.72 -2.15
C PRO A 291 -18.36 23.81 -2.06
N SER A 292 -17.80 23.76 -0.83
CA SER A 292 -16.36 23.74 -0.58
C SER A 292 -15.64 22.50 -1.17
N ALA A 293 -16.35 21.41 -1.40
CA ALA A 293 -15.81 20.21 -2.01
C ALA A 293 -15.38 20.42 -3.48
N ALA A 294 -16.02 21.36 -4.19
CA ALA A 294 -15.71 21.64 -5.61
C ALA A 294 -14.26 22.08 -5.81
N LYS A 295 -13.72 22.89 -4.88
CA LYS A 295 -12.35 23.44 -4.94
C LYS A 295 -11.26 22.37 -4.76
N LEU A 296 -11.60 21.21 -4.21
CA LEU A 296 -10.65 20.10 -3.99
C LEU A 296 -10.36 19.30 -5.27
N GLY A 297 -11.18 19.45 -6.29
CA GLY A 297 -11.03 18.71 -7.55
C GLY A 297 -9.76 19.07 -8.32
N ASP A 298 -9.32 20.33 -8.26
CA ASP A 298 -8.13 20.82 -8.95
C ASP A 298 -6.84 20.38 -8.24
N ASP A 299 -6.84 20.40 -6.89
CA ASP A 299 -5.73 19.87 -6.11
C ASP A 299 -5.57 18.37 -6.33
N LEU A 300 -6.67 17.61 -6.36
CA LEU A 300 -6.63 16.19 -6.69
C LEU A 300 -6.17 15.90 -8.12
N ARG A 301 -6.48 16.80 -9.07
CA ARG A 301 -5.97 16.67 -10.44
C ARG A 301 -4.45 16.83 -10.44
N TRP A 302 -3.95 17.85 -9.75
CA TRP A 302 -2.53 18.10 -9.61
C TRP A 302 -1.81 16.93 -8.91
N VAL A 303 -2.30 16.43 -7.78
CA VAL A 303 -1.75 15.23 -7.11
C VAL A 303 -1.71 14.05 -8.07
N GLY A 304 -2.83 13.78 -8.78
CA GLY A 304 -2.91 12.68 -9.72
C GLY A 304 -1.95 12.80 -10.92
N GLN A 305 -1.62 14.01 -11.37
CA GLN A 305 -0.62 14.27 -12.42
C GLN A 305 0.80 14.04 -11.89
N THR A 306 1.10 14.53 -10.70
CA THR A 306 2.40 14.35 -10.04
C THR A 306 2.74 12.89 -9.83
N LEU A 307 1.82 12.11 -9.23
CA LEU A 307 1.98 10.66 -9.04
C LEU A 307 2.01 9.93 -10.39
N GLY A 308 1.25 10.41 -11.37
CA GLY A 308 1.17 9.83 -12.71
C GLY A 308 2.50 9.88 -13.46
N ALA A 309 3.27 10.95 -13.33
CA ALA A 309 4.53 11.13 -14.02
C ALA A 309 5.56 10.01 -13.66
N VAL A 310 5.62 9.61 -12.40
CA VAL A 310 6.50 8.52 -11.95
C VAL A 310 5.92 7.17 -12.38
N ARG A 311 4.62 6.90 -12.11
CA ARG A 311 4.02 5.60 -12.43
C ARG A 311 4.01 5.30 -13.92
N ASP A 312 3.88 6.31 -14.76
CA ASP A 312 3.93 6.12 -16.22
C ASP A 312 5.33 5.68 -16.69
N LEU A 313 6.40 6.02 -15.96
CA LEU A 313 7.77 5.54 -16.18
C LEU A 313 8.00 4.14 -15.57
N ASP A 314 7.42 3.86 -14.37
CA ASP A 314 7.42 2.52 -13.80
C ASP A 314 6.80 1.51 -14.75
N VAL A 315 5.64 1.83 -15.34
CA VAL A 315 4.97 0.97 -16.33
C VAL A 315 5.82 0.78 -17.57
N GLN A 316 6.55 1.82 -18.03
CA GLN A 316 7.45 1.69 -19.18
C GLN A 316 8.62 0.75 -18.90
N LEU A 317 9.22 0.85 -17.73
CA LEU A 317 10.30 -0.04 -17.31
C LEU A 317 9.80 -1.49 -17.15
N GLU A 318 8.64 -1.69 -16.54
CA GLU A 318 8.01 -3.02 -16.42
C GLU A 318 7.71 -3.63 -17.79
N GLN A 319 7.24 -2.83 -18.76
CA GLN A 319 7.02 -3.28 -20.13
C GLN A 319 8.34 -3.63 -20.82
N LEU A 320 9.36 -2.80 -20.66
CA LEU A 320 10.70 -3.06 -21.21
C LEU A 320 11.27 -4.36 -20.62
N ASP A 321 11.16 -4.58 -19.32
CA ASP A 321 11.58 -5.82 -18.65
C ASP A 321 10.88 -7.04 -19.27
N GLY A 322 9.56 -6.93 -19.51
CA GLY A 322 8.79 -7.99 -20.18
C GLY A 322 9.30 -8.28 -21.60
N TRP A 323 9.64 -7.25 -22.38
CA TRP A 323 10.18 -7.45 -23.73
C TRP A 323 11.55 -8.10 -23.72
N LEU A 324 12.43 -7.68 -22.81
CA LEU A 324 13.77 -8.23 -22.69
C LEU A 324 13.79 -9.75 -22.42
N LEU A 325 12.71 -10.30 -21.82
CA LEU A 325 12.57 -11.75 -21.63
C LEU A 325 12.33 -12.51 -22.94
N GLU A 326 11.73 -11.86 -23.94
CA GLU A 326 11.31 -12.48 -25.21
C GLU A 326 12.28 -12.21 -26.37
N LEU A 327 13.26 -11.31 -26.19
CA LEU A 327 14.21 -10.88 -27.23
C LEU A 327 15.50 -11.70 -27.22
N SER A 328 16.22 -11.68 -28.36
CA SER A 328 17.56 -12.22 -28.48
C SER A 328 18.56 -11.51 -27.55
N ALA A 329 19.72 -12.13 -27.31
CA ALA A 329 20.78 -11.50 -26.51
C ALA A 329 21.27 -10.18 -27.12
N ALA A 330 21.41 -10.12 -28.45
CA ALA A 330 21.82 -8.92 -29.15
C ALA A 330 20.82 -7.77 -29.05
N ASP A 331 19.50 -8.07 -29.20
CA ASP A 331 18.45 -7.04 -29.05
C ASP A 331 18.31 -6.54 -27.60
N ARG A 332 18.56 -7.43 -26.62
CA ARG A 332 18.61 -7.03 -25.20
C ARG A 332 19.72 -6.04 -24.92
N GLU A 333 20.92 -6.29 -25.47
CA GLU A 333 22.06 -5.38 -25.33
C GLU A 333 21.78 -4.05 -26.03
N ALA A 334 21.21 -4.09 -27.23
CA ALA A 334 20.82 -2.90 -27.98
C ALA A 334 19.83 -1.99 -27.22
N LEU A 335 18.94 -2.55 -26.38
CA LEU A 335 17.96 -1.79 -25.60
C LEU A 335 18.48 -1.26 -24.25
N ALA A 336 19.71 -1.60 -23.83
CA ALA A 336 20.29 -1.10 -22.58
C ALA A 336 20.32 0.45 -22.48
N PRO A 337 20.65 1.22 -23.54
CA PRO A 337 20.57 2.69 -23.50
C PRO A 337 19.16 3.21 -23.27
N VAL A 338 18.13 2.55 -23.83
CA VAL A 338 16.72 2.91 -23.60
C VAL A 338 16.35 2.74 -22.13
N ARG A 339 16.78 1.64 -21.51
CA ARG A 339 16.58 1.40 -20.08
C ARG A 339 17.20 2.52 -19.24
N SER A 340 18.49 2.82 -19.47
CA SER A 340 19.20 3.86 -18.72
C SER A 340 18.52 5.22 -18.85
N LEU A 341 18.05 5.59 -20.04
CA LEU A 341 17.31 6.82 -20.28
C LEU A 341 16.00 6.87 -19.48
N LEU A 342 15.24 5.77 -19.43
CA LEU A 342 13.99 5.69 -18.67
C LEU A 342 14.24 5.75 -17.15
N GLU A 343 15.32 5.14 -16.66
CA GLU A 343 15.72 5.19 -15.25
C GLU A 343 16.10 6.61 -14.82
N VAL A 344 16.87 7.34 -15.63
CA VAL A 344 17.20 8.75 -15.37
C VAL A 344 15.94 9.62 -15.34
N LYS A 345 15.03 9.44 -16.32
CA LYS A 345 13.74 10.18 -16.34
C LYS A 345 12.88 9.83 -15.12
N ARG A 346 12.88 8.56 -14.69
CA ARG A 346 12.16 8.10 -13.51
C ARG A 346 12.70 8.75 -12.23
N ALA A 347 14.02 8.80 -12.08
CA ALA A 347 14.66 9.43 -10.92
C ALA A 347 14.28 10.92 -10.83
N ALA A 348 14.35 11.67 -11.92
CA ALA A 348 13.96 13.09 -11.97
C ALA A 348 12.46 13.30 -11.68
N ALA A 349 11.59 12.45 -12.23
CA ALA A 349 10.15 12.50 -11.94
C ALA A 349 9.85 12.19 -10.47
N ARG A 350 10.59 11.26 -9.86
CA ARG A 350 10.48 10.92 -8.44
C ARG A 350 10.88 12.08 -7.54
N GLU A 351 11.98 12.75 -7.84
CA GLU A 351 12.42 13.94 -7.10
C GLU A 351 11.37 15.05 -7.16
N THR A 352 10.81 15.30 -8.36
CA THR A 352 9.70 16.24 -8.56
C THR A 352 8.47 15.84 -7.71
N MET A 353 8.14 14.56 -7.65
CA MET A 353 7.05 14.04 -6.84
C MET A 353 7.29 14.28 -5.34
N LEU A 354 8.48 13.97 -4.83
CA LEU A 354 8.83 14.19 -3.43
C LEU A 354 8.75 15.68 -3.07
N THR A 355 9.30 16.55 -3.91
CA THR A 355 9.20 18.01 -3.74
C THR A 355 7.73 18.47 -3.70
N ALA A 356 6.88 17.93 -4.56
CA ALA A 356 5.45 18.25 -4.57
C ALA A 356 4.73 17.77 -3.31
N LEU A 357 5.02 16.56 -2.83
CA LEU A 357 4.47 16.02 -1.58
C LEU A 357 4.94 16.77 -0.33
N ASP A 358 6.14 17.42 -0.38
CA ASP A 358 6.66 18.26 0.68
C ASP A 358 6.21 19.73 0.57
N SER A 359 5.47 20.07 -0.47
CA SER A 359 5.05 21.44 -0.72
C SER A 359 3.93 21.90 0.22
N ARG A 360 3.90 23.21 0.49
CA ARG A 360 2.80 23.87 1.19
C ARG A 360 1.43 23.60 0.53
N ARG A 361 1.43 23.41 -0.79
CA ARG A 361 0.20 23.10 -1.54
C ARG A 361 -0.40 21.75 -1.13
N PHE A 362 0.45 20.71 -1.01
CA PHE A 362 0.00 19.39 -0.58
C PHE A 362 -0.48 19.41 0.87
N GLU A 363 0.26 20.07 1.77
CA GLU A 363 -0.14 20.24 3.16
C GLU A 363 -1.50 20.93 3.29
N LEU A 364 -1.72 22.04 2.56
CA LEU A 364 -2.99 22.74 2.53
C LEU A 364 -4.11 21.91 1.92
N PHE A 365 -3.83 21.12 0.90
CA PHE A 365 -4.78 20.17 0.33
C PHE A 365 -5.23 19.14 1.37
N VAL A 366 -4.31 18.46 2.05
CA VAL A 366 -4.59 17.48 3.10
C VAL A 366 -5.40 18.13 4.24
N GLY A 367 -4.96 19.31 4.70
CA GLY A 367 -5.65 20.05 5.77
C GLY A 367 -7.08 20.47 5.39
N ARG A 368 -7.29 20.98 4.16
CA ARG A 368 -8.62 21.38 3.67
C ARG A 368 -9.55 20.20 3.49
N PHE A 369 -9.02 19.10 2.92
CA PHE A 369 -9.82 17.89 2.73
C PHE A 369 -10.20 17.27 4.08
N GLY A 370 -9.26 17.13 5.00
CA GLY A 370 -9.52 16.63 6.35
C GLY A 370 -10.55 17.47 7.11
N ARG A 371 -10.48 18.81 7.03
CA ARG A 371 -11.50 19.70 7.63
C ARG A 371 -12.88 19.47 7.02
N LEU A 372 -12.97 19.37 5.70
CA LEU A 372 -14.24 19.07 5.02
C LEU A 372 -14.86 17.79 5.59
N LEU A 373 -14.09 16.70 5.67
CA LEU A 373 -14.58 15.40 6.10
C LEU A 373 -15.00 15.35 7.57
N ARG A 374 -14.28 16.06 8.47
CA ARG A 374 -14.60 16.14 9.90
C ARG A 374 -15.81 17.06 10.17
N SER A 375 -15.88 18.20 9.48
CA SER A 375 -16.94 19.19 9.74
C SER A 375 -18.26 18.88 9.02
N ALA A 376 -18.22 18.09 7.94
CA ALA A 376 -19.40 17.76 7.17
C ALA A 376 -20.28 16.74 7.93
N ARG A 377 -21.26 17.26 8.66
CA ARG A 377 -22.43 16.48 9.07
C ARG A 377 -23.39 16.44 7.89
N GLY A 378 -23.94 15.27 7.54
CA GLY A 378 -24.91 15.16 6.46
C GLY A 378 -25.97 16.27 6.59
N ARG A 379 -26.23 16.99 5.50
CA ARG A 379 -27.23 18.09 5.51
C ARG A 379 -28.60 17.53 5.89
N ARG A 380 -29.28 18.18 6.83
CA ARG A 380 -30.62 17.77 7.29
C ARG A 380 -31.75 18.16 6.32
N SER A 381 -31.45 18.93 5.28
CA SER A 381 -32.41 19.40 4.27
C SER A 381 -31.79 19.45 2.88
N GLY A 382 -32.63 19.49 1.85
CA GLY A 382 -32.23 19.56 0.45
C GLY A 382 -31.80 18.19 -0.15
N PRO A 383 -31.21 18.16 -1.35
CA PRO A 383 -30.90 16.92 -2.08
C PRO A 383 -30.03 15.94 -1.30
N ALA A 384 -29.12 16.44 -0.46
CA ALA A 384 -28.20 15.61 0.33
C ALA A 384 -28.90 14.82 1.47
N SER A 385 -30.10 15.24 1.90
CA SER A 385 -30.87 14.55 2.93
C SER A 385 -31.76 13.43 2.39
N MET A 386 -31.87 13.28 1.07
CA MET A 386 -32.67 12.20 0.48
C MET A 386 -32.11 10.82 0.82
N PRO A 387 -32.98 9.82 1.06
CA PRO A 387 -32.54 8.45 1.29
C PRO A 387 -31.66 7.95 0.13
N ALA A 388 -30.53 7.30 0.47
CA ALA A 388 -29.56 6.89 -0.54
C ALA A 388 -30.17 5.92 -1.57
N ARG A 389 -31.01 4.97 -1.15
CA ARG A 389 -31.70 4.02 -2.05
C ARG A 389 -32.70 4.68 -3.02
N VAL A 390 -33.19 5.89 -2.73
CA VAL A 390 -34.03 6.65 -3.65
C VAL A 390 -33.20 7.26 -4.78
N VAL A 391 -31.97 7.70 -4.48
CA VAL A 391 -31.08 8.45 -5.39
C VAL A 391 -30.13 7.55 -6.16
N ALA A 392 -29.64 6.49 -5.54
CA ALA A 392 -28.61 5.61 -6.10
C ALA A 392 -28.95 5.02 -7.48
N PRO A 393 -30.21 4.58 -7.76
CA PRO A 393 -30.57 4.09 -9.09
C PRO A 393 -30.33 5.14 -10.19
N ASP A 394 -30.69 6.40 -9.97
CA ASP A 394 -30.51 7.48 -10.93
C ASP A 394 -29.02 7.77 -11.20
N LEU A 395 -28.19 7.73 -10.15
CA LEU A 395 -26.73 7.91 -10.27
C LEU A 395 -26.08 6.79 -11.08
N ILE A 396 -26.46 5.54 -10.82
CA ILE A 396 -25.94 4.37 -11.52
C ILE A 396 -26.41 4.37 -12.97
N ASP A 397 -27.69 4.58 -13.22
CA ASP A 397 -28.27 4.60 -14.57
C ASP A 397 -27.71 5.74 -15.42
N GLY A 398 -27.51 6.91 -14.84
CA GLY A 398 -26.84 8.03 -15.52
C GLY A 398 -25.41 7.67 -15.99
N ARG A 399 -24.65 6.94 -15.19
CA ARG A 399 -23.30 6.45 -15.57
C ARG A 399 -23.40 5.35 -16.63
N PHE A 400 -24.36 4.46 -16.52
CA PHE A 400 -24.58 3.41 -17.52
C PHE A 400 -24.98 3.98 -18.87
N ARG A 401 -25.94 4.90 -18.92
CA ARG A 401 -26.36 5.58 -20.16
C ARG A 401 -25.17 6.27 -20.85
N ALA A 402 -24.33 6.97 -20.08
CA ALA A 402 -23.14 7.62 -20.63
C ALA A 402 -22.12 6.60 -21.18
N PHE A 403 -21.92 5.48 -20.49
CA PHE A 403 -21.07 4.37 -20.96
C PHE A 403 -21.65 3.73 -22.23
N ARG A 404 -22.93 3.36 -22.23
CA ARG A 404 -23.60 2.73 -23.36
C ARG A 404 -23.59 3.64 -24.60
N LYS A 405 -23.83 4.97 -24.44
CA LYS A 405 -23.77 5.94 -25.53
C LYS A 405 -22.39 5.98 -26.20
N ALA A 406 -21.32 5.89 -25.43
CA ALA A 406 -19.96 5.87 -25.97
C ALA A 406 -19.63 4.52 -26.63
N ALA A 407 -19.98 3.40 -25.99
CA ALA A 407 -19.57 2.06 -26.42
C ALA A 407 -20.34 1.53 -27.64
N ARG A 408 -21.63 1.86 -27.80
CA ARG A 408 -22.46 1.36 -28.91
C ARG A 408 -22.04 1.86 -30.29
N ARG A 409 -21.17 2.88 -30.36
CA ARG A 409 -20.68 3.49 -31.59
C ARG A 409 -19.31 2.99 -31.99
N ILE A 410 -18.72 2.10 -31.19
CA ILE A 410 -17.39 1.57 -31.45
C ILE A 410 -17.48 0.51 -32.55
N GLU A 411 -16.72 0.73 -33.58
CA GLU A 411 -16.43 -0.18 -34.68
C GLU A 411 -14.95 -0.61 -34.59
N ARG A 412 -14.57 -1.64 -35.36
CA ARG A 412 -13.21 -2.20 -35.29
C ARG A 412 -12.12 -1.18 -35.67
N ASP A 413 -12.41 -0.29 -36.59
CA ASP A 413 -11.52 0.76 -37.10
C ASP A 413 -11.72 2.12 -36.43
N SER A 414 -12.59 2.19 -35.39
CA SER A 414 -12.78 3.41 -34.62
C SER A 414 -11.45 3.96 -34.09
N PRO A 415 -11.30 5.30 -34.04
CA PRO A 415 -10.10 5.93 -33.51
C PRO A 415 -9.80 5.51 -32.06
N VAL A 416 -8.50 5.42 -31.69
CA VAL A 416 -8.01 5.08 -30.33
C VAL A 416 -8.69 5.94 -29.25
N ALA A 417 -8.89 7.23 -29.54
CA ALA A 417 -9.55 8.17 -28.61
C ALA A 417 -10.99 7.77 -28.24
N GLU A 418 -11.69 7.03 -29.12
CA GLU A 418 -13.04 6.55 -28.83
C GLU A 418 -13.02 5.36 -27.89
N TYR A 419 -12.14 4.39 -28.11
CA TYR A 419 -11.88 3.30 -27.16
C TYR A 419 -11.46 3.83 -25.78
N HIS A 420 -10.58 4.83 -25.75
CA HIS A 420 -10.19 5.51 -24.51
C HIS A 420 -11.39 6.17 -23.80
N ARG A 421 -12.28 6.80 -24.57
CA ARG A 421 -13.53 7.41 -24.03
C ARG A 421 -14.42 6.35 -23.39
N VAL A 422 -14.59 5.19 -24.03
CA VAL A 422 -15.35 4.05 -23.47
C VAL A 422 -14.70 3.55 -22.17
N ARG A 423 -13.37 3.40 -22.16
CA ARG A 423 -12.61 3.01 -20.96
C ARG A 423 -12.86 3.96 -19.79
N ILE A 424 -12.79 5.27 -20.01
CA ILE A 424 -13.08 6.28 -18.98
C ILE A 424 -14.54 6.16 -18.48
N ARG A 425 -15.51 6.02 -19.37
CA ARG A 425 -16.93 5.90 -18.99
C ARG A 425 -17.19 4.58 -18.24
N GLY A 426 -16.59 3.48 -18.68
CA GLY A 426 -16.63 2.18 -17.99
C GLY A 426 -16.06 2.26 -16.58
N LYS A 427 -14.89 2.91 -16.37
CA LYS A 427 -14.32 3.14 -15.04
C LYS A 427 -15.26 3.94 -14.13
N ARG A 428 -15.90 4.99 -14.64
CA ARG A 428 -16.86 5.79 -13.87
C ARG A 428 -18.10 4.99 -13.45
N LEU A 429 -18.59 4.10 -14.32
CA LEU A 429 -19.68 3.20 -14.00
C LEU A 429 -19.26 2.18 -12.92
N ARG A 430 -18.10 1.55 -13.07
CA ARG A 430 -17.58 0.61 -12.08
C ARG A 430 -17.44 1.25 -10.71
N TYR A 431 -16.83 2.44 -10.63
CA TYR A 431 -16.70 3.15 -9.37
C TYR A 431 -18.05 3.52 -8.75
N ALA A 432 -19.06 3.90 -9.55
CA ALA A 432 -20.40 4.15 -9.02
C ALA A 432 -21.02 2.89 -8.40
N LEU A 433 -20.86 1.72 -9.04
CA LEU A 433 -21.32 0.43 -8.49
C LEU A 433 -20.56 0.05 -7.22
N GLU A 434 -19.25 0.24 -7.19
CA GLU A 434 -18.41 -0.06 -6.01
C GLU A 434 -18.71 0.88 -4.83
N PHE A 435 -18.92 2.18 -5.08
CA PHE A 435 -19.21 3.16 -4.03
C PHE A 435 -20.60 3.00 -3.42
N LEU A 436 -21.52 2.44 -4.17
CA LEU A 436 -22.90 2.22 -3.74
C LEU A 436 -23.18 0.73 -3.42
N ALA A 437 -22.13 -0.11 -3.39
CA ALA A 437 -22.28 -1.55 -3.17
C ALA A 437 -22.91 -1.91 -1.82
N ASP A 438 -22.58 -1.14 -0.77
CA ASP A 438 -23.13 -1.37 0.57
C ASP A 438 -24.66 -1.13 0.65
N LEU A 439 -25.23 -0.39 -0.31
CA LEU A 439 -26.69 -0.25 -0.45
C LEU A 439 -27.35 -1.49 -1.06
N TYR A 440 -26.59 -2.32 -1.79
CA TYR A 440 -27.06 -3.48 -2.54
C TYR A 440 -26.12 -4.68 -2.30
N PRO A 441 -26.07 -5.24 -1.08
CA PRO A 441 -25.13 -6.29 -0.72
C PRO A 441 -25.23 -7.52 -1.63
N GLY A 442 -24.09 -7.97 -2.16
CA GLY A 442 -24.01 -9.13 -3.05
C GLY A 442 -24.49 -8.93 -4.50
N GLN A 443 -25.22 -7.85 -4.78
CA GLN A 443 -25.94 -7.67 -6.06
C GLN A 443 -25.09 -6.96 -7.12
N THR A 444 -24.18 -6.07 -6.71
CA THR A 444 -23.30 -5.32 -7.63
C THR A 444 -22.12 -6.15 -8.13
N GLY A 445 -21.67 -7.15 -7.37
CA GLY A 445 -20.45 -7.92 -7.62
C GLY A 445 -20.37 -8.58 -9.01
N PRO A 446 -21.42 -9.30 -9.48
CA PRO A 446 -21.39 -9.93 -10.80
C PRO A 446 -21.22 -8.93 -11.95
N LEU A 447 -21.82 -7.75 -11.86
CA LEU A 447 -21.73 -6.70 -12.88
C LEU A 447 -20.35 -6.01 -12.80
N THR A 448 -19.86 -5.76 -11.60
CA THR A 448 -18.53 -5.18 -11.36
C THR A 448 -17.42 -6.07 -11.93
N LYS A 449 -17.49 -7.41 -11.74
CA LYS A 449 -16.53 -8.36 -12.34
C LYS A 449 -16.54 -8.31 -13.87
N ARG A 450 -17.71 -8.23 -14.51
CA ARG A 450 -17.80 -8.11 -15.98
C ARG A 450 -17.24 -6.78 -16.49
N LEU A 451 -17.52 -5.70 -15.77
CA LEU A 451 -16.92 -4.39 -16.07
C LEU A 451 -15.41 -4.39 -15.88
N ALA A 452 -14.89 -5.06 -14.87
CA ALA A 452 -13.45 -5.22 -14.66
C ALA A 452 -12.82 -5.92 -15.87
N SER A 453 -13.34 -7.09 -16.27
CA SER A 453 -12.84 -7.82 -17.45
C SER A 453 -12.87 -6.99 -18.76
N LEU A 454 -13.93 -6.18 -18.98
CA LEU A 454 -13.97 -5.27 -20.11
C LEU A 454 -12.92 -4.14 -19.97
N GLN A 455 -12.68 -3.66 -18.77
CA GLN A 455 -11.67 -2.63 -18.50
C GLN A 455 -10.25 -3.13 -18.64
N ASP A 456 -10.00 -4.40 -18.31
CA ASP A 456 -8.70 -5.05 -18.53
C ASP A 456 -8.42 -5.14 -20.04
N LEU A 457 -9.40 -5.58 -20.84
CA LEU A 457 -9.28 -5.58 -22.30
C LEU A 457 -9.01 -4.17 -22.86
N LEU A 458 -9.78 -3.16 -22.44
CA LEU A 458 -9.60 -1.78 -22.88
C LEU A 458 -8.33 -1.15 -22.28
N GLY A 459 -7.84 -1.66 -21.16
CA GLY A 459 -6.56 -1.32 -20.54
C GLY A 459 -5.42 -1.77 -21.43
N LEU A 460 -5.35 -3.07 -21.74
CA LEU A 460 -4.33 -3.65 -22.62
C LEU A 460 -4.30 -2.98 -23.99
N HIS A 461 -5.47 -2.70 -24.58
CA HIS A 461 -5.54 -1.95 -25.83
C HIS A 461 -4.93 -0.54 -25.71
N GLN A 462 -5.30 0.20 -24.68
CA GLN A 462 -4.76 1.55 -24.44
C GLN A 462 -3.27 1.53 -24.17
N ASP A 463 -2.79 0.53 -23.40
CA ASP A 463 -1.39 0.40 -23.03
C ASP A 463 -0.55 0.05 -24.27
N ALA A 464 -1.08 -0.77 -25.20
CA ALA A 464 -0.44 -1.06 -26.48
C ALA A 464 -0.32 0.20 -27.36
N GLU A 465 -1.39 0.97 -27.53
CA GLU A 465 -1.37 2.20 -28.33
C GLU A 465 -0.43 3.27 -27.73
N VAL A 466 -0.43 3.41 -26.40
CA VAL A 466 0.49 4.32 -25.69
C VAL A 466 1.93 3.86 -25.83
N ALA A 467 2.20 2.54 -25.77
CA ALA A 467 3.55 2.00 -25.97
C ALA A 467 4.09 2.31 -27.38
N ILE A 468 3.28 2.12 -28.41
CA ILE A 468 3.65 2.45 -29.81
C ILE A 468 4.04 3.92 -29.92
N GLU A 469 3.20 4.81 -29.41
CA GLU A 469 3.44 6.26 -29.48
C GLU A 469 4.71 6.68 -28.71
N ARG A 470 4.95 6.07 -27.55
CA ARG A 470 6.14 6.30 -26.73
C ARG A 470 7.42 5.83 -27.40
N LEU A 471 7.40 4.61 -27.97
CA LEU A 471 8.56 4.08 -28.70
C LEU A 471 8.92 4.98 -29.88
N ARG A 472 7.93 5.44 -30.66
CA ARG A 472 8.15 6.41 -31.75
C ARG A 472 8.75 7.71 -31.24
N ARG A 473 8.24 8.24 -30.14
CA ARG A 473 8.74 9.49 -29.56
C ARG A 473 10.18 9.33 -29.07
N LEU A 474 10.49 8.25 -28.34
CA LEU A 474 11.85 7.95 -27.88
C LEU A 474 12.82 7.84 -29.08
N ALA A 475 12.44 7.11 -30.12
CA ALA A 475 13.26 6.97 -31.32
C ALA A 475 13.50 8.30 -32.02
N SER A 476 12.52 9.23 -32.05
CA SER A 476 12.68 10.54 -32.71
C SER A 476 13.42 11.56 -31.84
N GLU A 477 13.12 11.63 -30.55
CA GLU A 477 13.71 12.62 -29.63
C GLU A 477 15.18 12.30 -29.26
N HIS A 478 15.55 10.99 -29.26
CA HIS A 478 16.86 10.51 -28.84
C HIS A 478 17.61 9.77 -29.94
N SER A 479 17.30 10.06 -31.22
CA SER A 479 17.94 9.39 -32.38
C SER A 479 19.46 9.54 -32.41
N ALA A 480 20.01 10.61 -31.86
CA ALA A 480 21.46 10.81 -31.78
C ALA A 480 22.14 10.05 -30.63
N GLU A 481 21.37 9.63 -29.63
CA GLU A 481 21.87 8.95 -28.42
C GLU A 481 21.66 7.43 -28.48
N LEU A 482 20.70 6.97 -29.30
CA LEU A 482 20.34 5.57 -29.44
C LEU A 482 21.03 4.93 -30.66
N PRO A 483 21.62 3.73 -30.52
CA PRO A 483 22.18 3.01 -31.65
C PRO A 483 21.08 2.57 -32.62
N PRO A 484 21.39 2.41 -33.93
CA PRO A 484 20.41 1.97 -34.94
C PRO A 484 19.72 0.66 -34.61
N GLU A 485 20.42 -0.27 -33.98
CA GLU A 485 19.91 -1.57 -33.54
C GLU A 485 18.80 -1.41 -32.47
N ALA A 486 18.95 -0.44 -31.55
CA ALA A 486 17.90 -0.13 -30.57
C ALA A 486 16.63 0.40 -31.25
N ILE A 487 16.79 1.27 -32.25
CA ILE A 487 15.66 1.83 -33.00
C ILE A 487 14.94 0.72 -33.77
N PHE A 488 15.71 -0.21 -34.37
CA PHE A 488 15.15 -1.37 -35.05
C PHE A 488 14.35 -2.28 -34.10
N ALA A 489 14.93 -2.67 -32.96
CA ALA A 489 14.25 -3.48 -31.96
C ALA A 489 12.98 -2.79 -31.39
N MET A 490 13.02 -1.47 -31.20
CA MET A 490 11.84 -0.68 -30.83
C MET A 490 10.74 -0.74 -31.89
N GLY A 491 11.10 -0.77 -33.17
CA GLY A 491 10.17 -0.95 -34.31
C GLY A 491 9.48 -2.30 -34.29
N GLU A 492 10.20 -3.38 -34.04
CA GLU A 492 9.65 -4.74 -33.92
C GLU A 492 8.69 -4.85 -32.74
N ILE A 493 9.05 -4.29 -31.58
CA ILE A 493 8.17 -4.23 -30.40
C ILE A 493 6.89 -3.44 -30.71
N ALA A 494 7.01 -2.30 -31.39
CA ALA A 494 5.86 -1.49 -31.77
C ALA A 494 4.91 -2.26 -32.72
N GLU A 495 5.44 -3.11 -33.62
CA GLU A 495 4.62 -3.96 -34.48
C GLU A 495 3.86 -5.04 -33.71
N ARG A 496 4.52 -5.72 -32.76
CA ARG A 496 3.84 -6.69 -31.87
C ARG A 496 2.68 -6.05 -31.11
N TYR A 497 2.86 -4.81 -30.59
CA TYR A 497 1.78 -4.07 -29.94
C TYR A 497 0.64 -3.71 -30.90
N ARG A 498 0.95 -3.36 -32.17
CA ARG A 498 -0.08 -3.07 -33.18
C ARG A 498 -0.95 -4.29 -33.44
N GLN A 499 -0.33 -5.48 -33.57
CA GLN A 499 -1.04 -6.74 -33.73
C GLN A 499 -1.91 -7.05 -32.51
N SER A 500 -1.36 -6.95 -31.29
CA SER A 500 -2.11 -7.15 -30.05
C SER A 500 -3.31 -6.19 -29.93
N ALA A 501 -3.12 -4.89 -30.24
CA ALA A 501 -4.20 -3.92 -30.23
C ALA A 501 -5.32 -4.28 -31.22
N ALA A 502 -4.97 -4.76 -32.42
CA ALA A 502 -5.94 -5.21 -33.43
C ALA A 502 -6.75 -6.43 -32.95
N GLU A 503 -6.11 -7.41 -32.31
CA GLU A 503 -6.80 -8.57 -31.71
C GLU A 503 -7.76 -8.15 -30.59
N LEU A 504 -7.32 -7.25 -29.70
CA LEU A 504 -8.15 -6.76 -28.60
C LEU A 504 -9.42 -6.05 -29.11
N ARG A 505 -9.32 -5.31 -30.24
CA ARG A 505 -10.48 -4.68 -30.89
C ARG A 505 -11.50 -5.72 -31.34
N THR A 506 -11.09 -6.89 -31.85
CA THR A 506 -12.03 -7.95 -32.25
C THR A 506 -12.79 -8.56 -31.07
N ARG A 507 -12.20 -8.53 -29.86
CA ARG A 507 -12.80 -9.09 -28.63
C ARG A 507 -13.75 -8.12 -27.94
N PHE A 508 -13.70 -6.83 -28.27
CA PHE A 508 -14.48 -5.78 -27.61
C PHE A 508 -16.01 -6.02 -27.68
N PRO A 509 -16.63 -6.33 -28.88
CA PRO A 509 -18.09 -6.48 -28.96
C PRO A 509 -18.65 -7.56 -28.02
N LYS A 510 -17.95 -8.70 -27.90
CA LYS A 510 -18.34 -9.80 -27.00
C LYS A 510 -18.25 -9.39 -25.53
N SER A 511 -17.18 -8.67 -25.16
CA SER A 511 -16.98 -8.19 -23.79
C SER A 511 -17.99 -7.11 -23.41
N TYR A 512 -18.32 -6.21 -24.34
CA TYR A 512 -19.36 -5.19 -24.17
C TYR A 512 -20.74 -5.81 -23.97
N ALA A 513 -21.13 -6.80 -24.80
CA ALA A 513 -22.40 -7.49 -24.69
C ALA A 513 -22.59 -8.19 -23.36
N ARG A 514 -21.52 -8.73 -22.76
CA ARG A 514 -21.58 -9.35 -21.41
C ARG A 514 -21.94 -8.33 -20.32
N VAL A 515 -21.56 -7.08 -20.45
CA VAL A 515 -21.88 -6.02 -19.50
C VAL A 515 -23.31 -5.51 -19.71
N THR A 516 -23.70 -5.22 -20.96
CA THR A 516 -24.95 -4.53 -21.29
C THR A 516 -26.15 -5.46 -21.50
N GLY A 517 -25.93 -6.76 -21.53
CA GLY A 517 -26.95 -7.79 -21.75
C GLY A 517 -27.79 -8.11 -20.51
N LYS A 518 -28.06 -9.40 -20.30
CA LYS A 518 -28.91 -9.92 -19.19
C LYS A 518 -28.48 -9.41 -17.81
N ALA A 519 -27.17 -9.33 -17.57
CA ALA A 519 -26.65 -8.89 -16.28
C ALA A 519 -27.07 -7.47 -15.89
N TRP A 520 -26.96 -6.53 -16.83
CA TRP A 520 -27.40 -5.17 -16.60
C TRP A 520 -28.92 -5.12 -16.40
N LYS A 521 -29.69 -5.77 -17.28
CA LYS A 521 -31.17 -5.77 -17.20
C LYS A 521 -31.67 -6.30 -15.85
N THR A 522 -31.09 -7.40 -15.38
CA THR A 522 -31.45 -7.99 -14.08
C THR A 522 -31.13 -7.04 -12.95
N PHE A 523 -29.91 -6.47 -12.92
CA PHE A 523 -29.50 -5.51 -11.90
C PHE A 523 -30.34 -4.22 -11.91
N ALA A 524 -30.60 -3.65 -13.08
CA ALA A 524 -31.41 -2.44 -13.22
C ALA A 524 -32.84 -2.64 -12.72
N LYS A 525 -33.47 -3.80 -13.04
CA LYS A 525 -34.79 -4.15 -12.52
C LYS A 525 -34.78 -4.27 -10.99
N LEU A 526 -33.76 -4.88 -10.43
CA LEU A 526 -33.63 -5.10 -9.00
C LEU A 526 -33.54 -3.78 -8.24
N ILE A 527 -32.61 -2.89 -8.63
CA ILE A 527 -32.43 -1.60 -7.93
C ILE A 527 -33.65 -0.69 -8.05
N GLU A 528 -34.43 -0.82 -9.13
CA GLU A 528 -35.69 -0.09 -9.29
C GLU A 528 -36.82 -0.71 -8.45
N THR A 529 -36.88 -2.03 -8.32
CA THR A 529 -37.85 -2.73 -7.46
C THR A 529 -37.61 -2.42 -5.98
N GLU A 530 -36.33 -2.32 -5.56
CA GLU A 530 -35.96 -1.98 -4.18
C GLU A 530 -35.98 -0.47 -3.90
N ARG A 531 -36.36 0.35 -4.88
CA ARG A 531 -36.38 1.81 -4.73
C ARG A 531 -37.54 2.26 -3.87
N PRO A 532 -37.30 2.92 -2.71
CA PRO A 532 -38.37 3.47 -1.89
C PRO A 532 -39.09 4.63 -2.59
N ALA A 533 -40.36 4.86 -2.25
CA ALA A 533 -41.09 6.04 -2.72
C ALA A 533 -40.38 7.34 -2.28
N ARG A 534 -40.40 8.35 -3.18
CA ARG A 534 -39.82 9.67 -2.84
C ARG A 534 -40.60 10.29 -1.68
N PRO A 535 -39.93 10.93 -0.69
CA PRO A 535 -40.62 11.50 0.48
C PRO A 535 -41.78 12.45 0.17
N ALA A 536 -41.70 13.24 -0.85
CA ALA A 536 -42.78 14.14 -1.27
C ALA A 536 -44.01 13.42 -1.85
N ALA A 537 -43.83 12.21 -2.44
CA ALA A 537 -44.93 11.37 -2.89
C ALA A 537 -45.62 10.67 -1.72
N ARG A 538 -44.87 10.35 -0.69
CA ARG A 538 -45.36 9.73 0.54
C ARG A 538 -46.25 10.71 1.34
N ALA A 539 -45.85 11.97 1.47
CA ALA A 539 -46.63 13.00 2.13
C ALA A 539 -47.96 13.29 1.38
N LYS A 540 -47.97 13.24 0.02
CA LYS A 540 -49.20 13.38 -0.79
C LYS A 540 -50.11 12.16 -0.69
N ALA A 541 -49.55 10.95 -0.57
CA ALA A 541 -50.34 9.73 -0.38
C ALA A 541 -50.95 9.65 1.04
N GLU A 542 -50.21 10.02 2.06
CA GLU A 542 -50.68 10.09 3.46
C GLU A 542 -51.74 11.17 3.63
N SER A 543 -51.59 12.35 2.99
CA SER A 543 -52.63 13.38 3.01
C SER A 543 -53.87 13.01 2.18
N ALA A 544 -53.76 12.24 1.10
CA ALA A 544 -54.89 11.73 0.35
C ALA A 544 -55.68 10.65 1.11
N VAL A 545 -55.01 9.80 1.87
CA VAL A 545 -55.65 8.78 2.74
C VAL A 545 -56.34 9.43 3.95
N SER A 546 -55.78 10.51 4.52
CA SER A 546 -56.44 11.25 5.61
C SER A 546 -57.58 12.16 5.18
N ALA A 547 -57.71 12.43 3.86
CA ALA A 547 -58.82 13.21 3.30
C ALA A 547 -60.02 12.36 2.85
N THR A 548 -59.89 11.03 2.88
CA THR A 548 -60.92 10.04 2.50
C THR A 548 -61.44 9.23 3.68
N GLY A 549 -61.01 9.49 4.90
CA GLY A 549 -61.50 8.95 6.16
C GLY A 549 -62.14 10.08 6.97
#